data_d2a19a70a7039aa3e3e0d625aca14b73
#
_entry.id   d2a19a70a7039aa3e3e0d625aca14b73
#
_cell.length_a   1.000
_cell.length_b   1.000
_cell.length_c   1.000
_cell.angle_alpha   90.00
_cell.angle_beta   90.00
_cell.angle_gamma   90.00
#
_symmetry.space_group_name_H-M   'P 1'
#
loop_
_entity.id
_entity.type
_entity.pdbx_description
1 polymer ?
#
loop_
_entity_poly.entity_id
_entity_poly.type
_entity_poly.pdbx_seq_one_letter_code
_entity_poly.pdbx_strand_id
1 'polypeptide(L)'
;MTTTIKAAICREFGKPLIIENIRIAPPGPGEVMVDIKACAICHSDISYAEGAWGGDLPAVYGHEAAGVVSQVGTGVTDFKNGDHVVVTLIRSCGGCHYCMQGSRVMCEEVFPLDQKSPLSDATGEAYVQAMRTGAFAEKVVVHESQLVAIPGDMPFAEASLLACGVITGFGAVVNTARVKPGHHVAVVGCGGVGLNSIQGAAIAGAGTIVAIDLSDSKLEAARRFGATHTVNPAKSDAAAEIKAFTAGRGVDFVFVTVGAKPAFDRAFDYITKNGSVVVVGMPPTGVLAEYDPGTLAAWNQKILGSKMGEATIATDIPQLVEHYRAGRLKLDELITGRYPLGEINQAIAAVNDGKALRNVIVF
;
A
#
# COMPACT_ATOMS: atom_id res chain seq x y z
N MET A 1 -30.63 -10.37 5.53
CA MET A 1 -30.49 -11.58 4.66
C MET A 1 -29.12 -11.51 3.99
N THR A 2 -28.45 -12.64 3.79
CA THR A 2 -27.19 -12.70 3.05
C THR A 2 -27.39 -12.40 1.57
N THR A 3 -26.42 -11.79 0.92
CA THR A 3 -26.42 -11.49 -0.52
C THR A 3 -25.40 -12.40 -1.22
N THR A 4 -25.72 -12.88 -2.42
CA THR A 4 -24.77 -13.63 -3.26
C THR A 4 -23.96 -12.63 -4.07
N ILE A 5 -22.64 -12.81 -4.09
CA ILE A 5 -21.67 -11.96 -4.79
C ILE A 5 -20.62 -12.83 -5.49
N LYS A 6 -20.00 -12.29 -6.54
CA LYS A 6 -18.79 -12.89 -7.15
C LYS A 6 -17.55 -12.44 -6.40
N ALA A 7 -16.61 -13.37 -6.20
CA ALA A 7 -15.31 -13.09 -5.61
C ALA A 7 -14.22 -13.98 -6.21
N ALA A 8 -12.97 -13.52 -6.14
CA ALA A 8 -11.79 -14.29 -6.48
C ALA A 8 -11.24 -14.96 -5.22
N ILE A 9 -11.28 -16.29 -5.18
CA ILE A 9 -10.97 -17.12 -4.02
C ILE A 9 -9.59 -17.75 -4.17
N CYS A 10 -8.73 -17.59 -3.18
CA CYS A 10 -7.53 -18.39 -3.01
C CYS A 10 -7.91 -19.66 -2.23
N ARG A 11 -7.89 -20.82 -2.89
CA ARG A 11 -8.17 -22.11 -2.26
C ARG A 11 -6.91 -22.88 -1.88
N GLU A 12 -5.80 -22.57 -2.56
CA GLU A 12 -4.50 -23.20 -2.35
C GLU A 12 -3.40 -22.18 -2.65
N PHE A 13 -2.39 -22.09 -1.79
CA PHE A 13 -1.27 -21.18 -1.99
C PHE A 13 -0.50 -21.49 -3.28
N GLY A 14 -0.09 -20.45 -3.99
CA GLY A 14 0.65 -20.58 -5.25
C GLY A 14 -0.19 -21.03 -6.45
N LYS A 15 -1.50 -21.16 -6.30
CA LYS A 15 -2.42 -21.50 -7.40
C LYS A 15 -3.22 -20.27 -7.86
N PRO A 16 -3.70 -20.28 -9.13
CA PRO A 16 -4.59 -19.23 -9.61
C PRO A 16 -5.82 -19.07 -8.74
N LEU A 17 -6.25 -17.82 -8.55
CA LEU A 17 -7.50 -17.50 -7.87
C LEU A 17 -8.69 -18.00 -8.70
N ILE A 18 -9.71 -18.53 -8.03
CA ILE A 18 -10.92 -19.08 -8.66
C ILE A 18 -12.08 -18.10 -8.47
N ILE A 19 -12.79 -17.77 -9.56
CA ILE A 19 -13.97 -16.91 -9.48
C ILE A 19 -15.17 -17.76 -9.07
N GLU A 20 -15.76 -17.42 -7.90
CA GLU A 20 -16.89 -18.14 -7.33
C GLU A 20 -18.01 -17.19 -6.91
N ASN A 21 -19.23 -17.75 -6.83
CA ASN A 21 -20.36 -17.11 -6.15
C ASN A 21 -20.30 -17.50 -4.67
N ILE A 22 -20.17 -16.50 -3.80
CA ILE A 22 -20.14 -16.66 -2.35
C ILE A 22 -21.24 -15.82 -1.71
N ARG A 23 -21.47 -16.00 -0.41
CA ARG A 23 -22.42 -15.22 0.38
C ARG A 23 -21.70 -14.17 1.19
N ILE A 24 -22.28 -12.96 1.26
CA ILE A 24 -21.86 -11.91 2.18
C ILE A 24 -22.99 -11.58 3.15
N ALA A 25 -22.67 -11.51 4.44
CA ALA A 25 -23.60 -11.10 5.48
C ALA A 25 -23.89 -9.60 5.42
N PRO A 26 -25.05 -9.12 5.88
CA PRO A 26 -25.31 -7.69 6.05
C PRO A 26 -24.36 -7.11 7.12
N PRO A 27 -24.10 -5.79 7.08
CA PRO A 27 -23.24 -5.13 8.06
C PRO A 27 -23.87 -5.16 9.47
N GLY A 28 -23.06 -5.47 10.48
CA GLY A 28 -23.37 -5.37 11.89
C GLY A 28 -23.18 -3.95 12.43
N PRO A 29 -23.25 -3.77 13.77
CA PRO A 29 -23.02 -2.46 14.41
C PRO A 29 -21.61 -1.90 14.09
N GLY A 30 -21.55 -0.63 13.67
CA GLY A 30 -20.30 0.04 13.28
C GLY A 30 -19.70 -0.44 11.95
N GLU A 31 -20.43 -1.29 11.20
CA GLU A 31 -19.96 -1.84 9.93
C GLU A 31 -20.70 -1.23 8.75
N VAL A 32 -20.06 -1.26 7.59
CA VAL A 32 -20.56 -0.68 6.34
C VAL A 32 -20.36 -1.67 5.20
N MET A 33 -21.38 -1.87 4.39
CA MET A 33 -21.29 -2.62 3.12
C MET A 33 -20.98 -1.64 2.00
N VAL A 34 -19.98 -1.96 1.21
CA VAL A 34 -19.55 -1.16 0.06
C VAL A 34 -19.62 -2.00 -1.20
N ASP A 35 -20.30 -1.48 -2.23
CA ASP A 35 -20.27 -2.01 -3.59
C ASP A 35 -18.96 -1.58 -4.23
N ILE A 36 -18.06 -2.52 -4.46
CA ILE A 36 -16.73 -2.23 -5.01
C ILE A 36 -16.87 -1.84 -6.48
N LYS A 37 -16.17 -0.78 -6.87
CA LYS A 37 -16.07 -0.30 -8.26
C LYS A 37 -14.67 -0.49 -8.81
N ALA A 38 -13.67 -0.45 -7.96
CA ALA A 38 -12.28 -0.72 -8.32
C ALA A 38 -11.49 -1.27 -7.13
N CYS A 39 -10.58 -2.21 -7.41
CA CYS A 39 -9.62 -2.72 -6.43
C CYS A 39 -8.24 -2.86 -7.08
N ALA A 40 -7.25 -2.13 -6.61
CA ALA A 40 -5.89 -2.24 -7.11
C ALA A 40 -5.20 -3.50 -6.56
N ILE A 41 -4.30 -4.09 -7.36
CA ILE A 41 -3.52 -5.26 -6.96
C ILE A 41 -2.22 -4.80 -6.31
N CYS A 42 -2.00 -5.23 -5.07
CA CYS A 42 -0.77 -5.02 -4.32
C CYS A 42 0.11 -6.27 -4.35
N HIS A 43 1.44 -6.10 -4.25
CA HIS A 43 2.34 -7.23 -4.02
C HIS A 43 2.03 -8.00 -2.74
N SER A 44 1.44 -7.34 -1.73
CA SER A 44 1.00 -8.01 -0.51
C SER A 44 -0.11 -9.04 -0.77
N ASP A 45 -1.07 -8.74 -1.67
CA ASP A 45 -2.09 -9.71 -2.07
C ASP A 45 -1.47 -10.94 -2.71
N ILE A 46 -0.46 -10.72 -3.57
CA ILE A 46 0.26 -11.77 -4.28
C ILE A 46 1.09 -12.60 -3.28
N SER A 47 1.86 -11.95 -2.40
CA SER A 47 2.69 -12.64 -1.40
C SER A 47 1.87 -13.51 -0.46
N TYR A 48 0.68 -13.05 -0.04
CA TYR A 48 -0.24 -13.88 0.75
C TYR A 48 -0.81 -15.03 -0.08
N ALA A 49 -1.25 -14.79 -1.32
CA ALA A 49 -1.77 -15.84 -2.20
C ALA A 49 -0.71 -16.89 -2.57
N GLU A 50 0.56 -16.52 -2.58
CA GLU A 50 1.70 -17.43 -2.76
C GLU A 50 2.12 -18.14 -1.46
N GLY A 51 1.57 -17.75 -0.30
CA GLY A 51 1.88 -18.35 1.00
C GLY A 51 3.17 -17.82 1.65
N ALA A 52 3.80 -16.76 1.11
CA ALA A 52 5.07 -16.22 1.62
C ALA A 52 4.99 -15.73 3.08
N TRP A 53 3.80 -15.38 3.54
CA TRP A 53 3.53 -14.92 4.92
C TRP A 53 2.55 -15.84 5.68
N GLY A 54 2.16 -16.97 5.07
CA GLY A 54 1.18 -17.91 5.65
C GLY A 54 -0.25 -17.35 5.63
N GLY A 55 -1.11 -17.91 6.47
CA GLY A 55 -2.52 -17.55 6.61
C GLY A 55 -3.45 -18.75 6.49
N ASP A 56 -4.75 -18.53 6.67
CA ASP A 56 -5.79 -19.54 6.55
C ASP A 56 -6.47 -19.45 5.18
N LEU A 57 -6.93 -20.59 4.68
CA LEU A 57 -7.65 -20.74 3.42
C LEU A 57 -8.99 -21.47 3.66
N PRO A 58 -10.02 -21.29 2.80
CA PRO A 58 -10.04 -20.43 1.62
C PRO A 58 -10.15 -18.95 1.98
N ALA A 59 -9.54 -18.05 1.17
CA ALA A 59 -9.45 -16.63 1.45
C ALA A 59 -9.81 -15.75 0.24
N VAL A 60 -10.38 -14.57 0.53
CA VAL A 60 -10.56 -13.47 -0.42
C VAL A 60 -9.56 -12.37 -0.10
N TYR A 61 -8.67 -12.05 -1.03
CA TYR A 61 -7.69 -10.96 -0.92
C TYR A 61 -8.22 -9.65 -1.51
N GLY A 62 -7.35 -8.66 -1.70
CA GLY A 62 -7.68 -7.33 -2.15
C GLY A 62 -7.93 -6.37 -0.99
N HIS A 63 -7.10 -5.31 -0.90
CA HIS A 63 -7.16 -4.36 0.22
C HIS A 63 -6.97 -2.91 -0.21
N GLU A 64 -6.94 -2.66 -1.50
CA GLU A 64 -6.82 -1.33 -2.09
C GLU A 64 -8.07 -1.02 -2.91
N ALA A 65 -9.18 -0.66 -2.26
CA ALA A 65 -10.44 -0.56 -2.96
C ALA A 65 -11.10 0.81 -2.88
N ALA A 66 -11.99 1.07 -3.83
CA ALA A 66 -12.92 2.19 -3.83
C ALA A 66 -14.28 1.75 -4.36
N GLY A 67 -15.34 2.37 -3.86
CA GLY A 67 -16.69 1.99 -4.23
C GLY A 67 -17.75 2.90 -3.65
N VAL A 68 -18.99 2.40 -3.62
CA VAL A 68 -20.16 3.13 -3.16
C VAL A 68 -20.77 2.42 -1.97
N VAL A 69 -21.05 3.14 -0.89
CA VAL A 69 -21.75 2.63 0.27
C VAL A 69 -23.15 2.17 -0.14
N SER A 70 -23.46 0.89 0.08
CA SER A 70 -24.76 0.31 -0.28
C SER A 70 -25.64 -0.02 0.93
N GLN A 71 -25.02 -0.22 2.11
CA GLN A 71 -25.76 -0.43 3.37
C GLN A 71 -24.88 -0.02 4.55
N VAL A 72 -25.49 0.56 5.58
CA VAL A 72 -24.82 0.90 6.84
C VAL A 72 -25.43 0.11 8.00
N GLY A 73 -24.58 -0.32 8.93
CA GLY A 73 -24.99 -0.99 10.15
C GLY A 73 -25.44 0.01 11.22
N THR A 74 -25.97 -0.54 12.33
CA THR A 74 -26.41 0.27 13.45
C THR A 74 -25.23 1.05 14.06
N GLY A 75 -25.46 2.31 14.40
CA GLY A 75 -24.48 3.18 15.06
C GLY A 75 -23.55 3.91 14.09
N VAL A 76 -23.51 3.56 12.81
CA VAL A 76 -22.76 4.32 11.80
C VAL A 76 -23.44 5.66 11.54
N THR A 77 -22.71 6.76 11.72
CA THR A 77 -23.22 8.13 11.54
C THR A 77 -22.49 8.93 10.46
N ASP A 78 -21.25 8.55 10.16
CA ASP A 78 -20.37 9.29 9.26
C ASP A 78 -20.58 8.93 7.77
N PHE A 79 -21.31 7.85 7.50
CA PHE A 79 -21.57 7.35 6.15
C PHE A 79 -23.05 7.04 5.93
N LYS A 80 -23.48 7.19 4.67
CA LYS A 80 -24.83 6.83 4.21
C LYS A 80 -24.79 6.17 2.84
N ASN A 81 -25.86 5.49 2.48
CA ASN A 81 -26.01 4.90 1.14
C ASN A 81 -25.80 5.94 0.05
N GLY A 82 -25.00 5.58 -0.94
CA GLY A 82 -24.63 6.43 -2.07
C GLY A 82 -23.31 7.21 -1.89
N ASP A 83 -22.73 7.23 -0.70
CA ASP A 83 -21.44 7.88 -0.51
C ASP A 83 -20.33 7.15 -1.26
N HIS A 84 -19.47 7.88 -1.96
CA HIS A 84 -18.28 7.36 -2.59
C HIS A 84 -17.16 7.26 -1.54
N VAL A 85 -16.49 6.11 -1.48
CA VAL A 85 -15.48 5.86 -0.43
C VAL A 85 -14.26 5.14 -0.96
N VAL A 86 -13.12 5.42 -0.35
CA VAL A 86 -11.93 4.55 -0.36
C VAL A 86 -12.08 3.56 0.80
N VAL A 87 -11.70 2.30 0.56
CA VAL A 87 -11.72 1.20 1.54
C VAL A 87 -10.30 0.73 1.77
N THR A 88 -9.80 0.83 3.00
CA THR A 88 -8.43 0.44 3.38
C THR A 88 -8.41 -0.76 4.32
N LEU A 89 -7.23 -1.35 4.50
CA LEU A 89 -6.99 -2.36 5.53
C LEU A 89 -6.77 -1.76 6.94
N ILE A 90 -6.64 -0.43 7.05
CA ILE A 90 -6.36 0.26 8.31
C ILE A 90 -7.66 0.36 9.12
N ARG A 91 -7.82 -0.55 10.08
CA ARG A 91 -8.93 -0.58 11.04
C ARG A 91 -8.46 -0.05 12.38
N SER A 92 -9.18 0.90 12.97
CA SER A 92 -8.76 1.53 14.23
C SER A 92 -9.95 1.83 15.14
N CYS A 93 -9.81 1.55 16.45
CA CYS A 93 -10.87 1.77 17.44
C CYS A 93 -10.88 3.21 18.01
N GLY A 94 -9.81 3.97 17.81
CA GLY A 94 -9.66 5.31 18.37
C GLY A 94 -9.32 5.34 19.87
N GLY A 95 -9.54 4.27 20.65
CA GLY A 95 -9.44 4.27 22.12
C GLY A 95 -8.32 3.41 22.74
N CYS A 96 -7.68 2.51 21.99
CA CYS A 96 -6.58 1.71 22.52
C CYS A 96 -5.29 2.53 22.68
N HIS A 97 -4.29 1.97 23.37
CA HIS A 97 -3.01 2.63 23.64
C HIS A 97 -2.40 3.29 22.39
N TYR A 98 -2.29 2.56 21.30
CA TYR A 98 -1.68 3.08 20.06
C TYR A 98 -2.56 4.14 19.36
N CYS A 99 -3.86 3.93 19.31
CA CYS A 99 -4.78 4.89 18.71
C CYS A 99 -4.75 6.24 19.43
N MET A 100 -4.70 6.24 20.77
CA MET A 100 -4.64 7.47 21.57
C MET A 100 -3.32 8.23 21.40
N GLN A 101 -2.24 7.54 21.00
CA GLN A 101 -0.96 8.17 20.66
C GLN A 101 -0.88 8.63 19.20
N GLY A 102 -1.97 8.49 18.41
CA GLY A 102 -2.01 8.85 16.99
C GLY A 102 -1.52 7.75 16.05
N SER A 103 -1.03 6.61 16.57
CA SER A 103 -0.53 5.48 15.76
C SER A 103 -1.66 4.51 15.39
N ARG A 104 -2.63 4.98 14.58
CA ARG A 104 -3.85 4.23 14.23
C ARG A 104 -3.56 2.96 13.44
N VAL A 105 -2.50 2.93 12.65
CA VAL A 105 -2.03 1.74 11.91
C VAL A 105 -1.60 0.58 12.80
N MET A 106 -1.37 0.86 14.10
CA MET A 106 -0.96 -0.12 15.12
C MET A 106 -2.09 -0.49 16.08
N CYS A 107 -3.33 -0.16 15.74
CA CYS A 107 -4.49 -0.52 16.57
C CYS A 107 -4.50 -2.02 16.91
N GLU A 108 -4.64 -2.32 18.20
CA GLU A 108 -4.62 -3.68 18.76
C GLU A 108 -6.00 -4.22 19.14
N GLU A 109 -7.05 -3.44 18.90
CA GLU A 109 -8.44 -3.85 19.19
C GLU A 109 -8.84 -5.03 18.31
N VAL A 110 -9.57 -5.95 18.91
CA VAL A 110 -10.18 -7.10 18.24
C VAL A 110 -11.62 -6.75 17.90
N PHE A 111 -11.89 -6.58 16.61
CA PHE A 111 -13.22 -6.24 16.12
C PHE A 111 -14.08 -7.51 15.88
N PRO A 112 -15.42 -7.39 15.86
CA PRO A 112 -16.28 -8.53 15.52
C PRO A 112 -15.92 -9.21 14.20
N LEU A 113 -15.52 -8.42 13.19
CA LEU A 113 -15.06 -8.92 11.88
C LEU A 113 -13.72 -9.69 11.93
N ASP A 114 -12.91 -9.52 12.97
CA ASP A 114 -11.70 -10.33 13.18
C ASP A 114 -12.05 -11.73 13.77
N GLN A 115 -13.20 -11.83 14.43
CA GLN A 115 -13.68 -13.09 15.05
C GLN A 115 -14.59 -13.89 14.12
N LYS A 116 -15.39 -13.19 13.29
CA LYS A 116 -16.36 -13.81 12.39
C LYS A 116 -16.34 -13.10 11.04
N SER A 117 -15.85 -13.80 10.03
CA SER A 117 -15.88 -13.31 8.66
C SER A 117 -17.33 -13.08 8.17
N PRO A 118 -17.59 -12.00 7.43
CA PRO A 118 -18.89 -11.82 6.78
C PRO A 118 -19.06 -12.69 5.53
N LEU A 119 -18.00 -13.37 5.07
CA LEU A 119 -17.97 -14.17 3.85
C LEU A 119 -18.19 -15.65 4.16
N SER A 120 -19.03 -16.33 3.38
CA SER A 120 -19.24 -17.77 3.49
C SER A 120 -19.62 -18.40 2.14
N ASP A 121 -19.51 -19.71 2.05
CA ASP A 121 -20.05 -20.48 0.93
C ASP A 121 -21.57 -20.68 1.05
N ALA A 122 -22.12 -21.50 0.15
CA ALA A 122 -23.54 -21.82 0.13
C ALA A 122 -23.98 -22.70 1.34
N THR A 123 -23.05 -23.43 1.97
CA THR A 123 -23.31 -24.29 3.14
C THR A 123 -23.19 -23.53 4.46
N GLY A 124 -22.58 -22.33 4.44
CA GLY A 124 -22.29 -21.51 5.62
C GLY A 124 -20.85 -21.67 6.14
N GLU A 125 -19.99 -22.39 5.45
CA GLU A 125 -18.56 -22.45 5.76
C GLU A 125 -17.90 -21.09 5.47
N ALA A 126 -17.16 -20.58 6.45
CA ALA A 126 -16.59 -19.24 6.37
C ALA A 126 -15.39 -19.18 5.45
N TYR A 127 -15.28 -18.12 4.66
CA TYR A 127 -14.07 -17.71 3.96
C TYR A 127 -13.32 -16.64 4.75
N VAL A 128 -11.99 -16.64 4.70
CA VAL A 128 -11.18 -15.60 5.32
C VAL A 128 -11.34 -14.29 4.55
N GLN A 129 -11.74 -13.22 5.24
CA GLN A 129 -11.66 -11.85 4.73
C GLN A 129 -10.24 -11.35 4.94
N ALA A 130 -9.35 -11.64 3.98
CA ALA A 130 -7.93 -11.40 4.12
C ALA A 130 -7.62 -9.90 4.20
N MET A 131 -6.57 -9.57 4.97
CA MET A 131 -6.12 -8.20 5.22
C MET A 131 -7.29 -7.27 5.64
N ARG A 132 -8.25 -7.82 6.41
CA ARG A 132 -9.41 -7.09 6.95
C ARG A 132 -10.32 -6.46 5.91
N THR A 133 -10.17 -6.80 4.62
CA THR A 133 -10.89 -6.13 3.52
C THR A 133 -11.55 -7.11 2.55
N GLY A 134 -10.77 -8.02 1.90
CA GLY A 134 -11.31 -9.03 0.99
C GLY A 134 -11.99 -8.43 -0.24
N ALA A 135 -11.39 -7.43 -0.89
CA ALA A 135 -12.03 -6.62 -1.92
C ALA A 135 -11.84 -7.13 -3.37
N PHE A 136 -11.24 -8.30 -3.58
CA PHE A 136 -11.37 -9.00 -4.86
C PHE A 136 -12.75 -9.66 -4.94
N ALA A 137 -13.78 -8.88 -4.65
CA ALA A 137 -15.20 -9.25 -4.61
C ALA A 137 -16.08 -8.06 -4.97
N GLU A 138 -17.29 -8.32 -5.47
CA GLU A 138 -18.24 -7.27 -5.86
C GLU A 138 -18.66 -6.38 -4.67
N LYS A 139 -18.62 -6.91 -3.44
CA LYS A 139 -18.97 -6.19 -2.21
C LYS A 139 -18.04 -6.59 -1.07
N VAL A 140 -17.87 -5.66 -0.15
CA VAL A 140 -17.21 -5.91 1.14
C VAL A 140 -18.07 -5.43 2.29
N VAL A 141 -17.89 -6.03 3.47
CA VAL A 141 -18.37 -5.48 4.76
C VAL A 141 -17.13 -5.19 5.59
N VAL A 142 -16.97 -3.93 5.98
CA VAL A 142 -15.81 -3.43 6.73
C VAL A 142 -16.28 -2.54 7.89
N HIS A 143 -15.43 -2.35 8.89
CA HIS A 143 -15.71 -1.39 9.95
C HIS A 143 -15.60 0.05 9.40
N GLU A 144 -16.47 0.98 9.84
CA GLU A 144 -16.51 2.37 9.36
C GLU A 144 -15.14 3.07 9.41
N SER A 145 -14.29 2.75 10.40
CA SER A 145 -12.93 3.31 10.52
C SER A 145 -11.97 2.95 9.38
N GLN A 146 -12.34 2.04 8.48
CA GLN A 146 -11.58 1.68 7.29
C GLN A 146 -11.95 2.51 6.06
N LEU A 147 -12.95 3.38 6.19
CA LEU A 147 -13.52 4.16 5.10
C LEU A 147 -13.10 5.61 5.17
N VAL A 148 -12.94 6.19 3.99
CA VAL A 148 -12.80 7.64 3.82
C VAL A 148 -13.67 8.08 2.66
N ALA A 149 -14.56 9.04 2.91
CA ALA A 149 -15.39 9.65 1.87
C ALA A 149 -14.51 10.40 0.85
N ILE A 150 -14.84 10.24 -0.42
CA ILE A 150 -14.18 10.92 -1.52
C ILE A 150 -15.19 11.72 -2.34
N PRO A 151 -14.74 12.74 -3.08
CA PRO A 151 -15.62 13.48 -3.99
C PRO A 151 -16.27 12.58 -5.04
N GLY A 152 -17.53 12.81 -5.36
CA GLY A 152 -18.31 12.00 -6.28
C GLY A 152 -17.81 12.01 -7.74
N ASP A 153 -16.96 12.97 -8.09
CA ASP A 153 -16.31 13.12 -9.39
C ASP A 153 -14.94 12.42 -9.47
N MET A 154 -14.43 11.88 -8.35
CA MET A 154 -13.15 11.17 -8.35
C MET A 154 -13.31 9.78 -8.99
N PRO A 155 -12.50 9.42 -10.00
CA PRO A 155 -12.57 8.09 -10.61
C PRO A 155 -12.18 7.00 -9.62
N PHE A 156 -12.96 5.90 -9.59
CA PHE A 156 -12.76 4.83 -8.60
C PHE A 156 -11.44 4.07 -8.76
N ALA A 157 -10.95 3.91 -10.00
CA ALA A 157 -9.68 3.21 -10.24
C ALA A 157 -8.51 3.97 -9.61
N GLU A 158 -8.45 5.27 -9.79
CA GLU A 158 -7.46 6.18 -9.20
C GLU A 158 -7.65 6.27 -7.68
N ALA A 159 -8.89 6.37 -7.21
CA ALA A 159 -9.23 6.41 -5.78
C ALA A 159 -8.76 5.13 -5.05
N SER A 160 -8.89 3.96 -5.67
CA SER A 160 -8.47 2.68 -5.07
C SER A 160 -6.98 2.66 -4.72
N LEU A 161 -6.12 3.32 -5.49
CA LEU A 161 -4.68 3.39 -5.25
C LEU A 161 -4.35 4.10 -3.92
N LEU A 162 -5.21 5.01 -3.46
CA LEU A 162 -5.03 5.75 -2.20
C LEU A 162 -5.09 4.84 -0.98
N ALA A 163 -5.74 3.68 -1.09
CA ALA A 163 -6.03 2.80 0.05
C ALA A 163 -4.79 2.13 0.67
N CYS A 164 -3.71 1.92 -0.10
CA CYS A 164 -2.49 1.30 0.41
C CYS A 164 -1.23 1.87 -0.26
N GLY A 165 -1.01 1.60 -1.56
CA GLY A 165 0.27 1.91 -2.21
C GLY A 165 0.64 3.38 -2.16
N VAL A 166 -0.33 4.28 -2.33
CA VAL A 166 -0.12 5.74 -2.29
C VAL A 166 0.13 6.21 -0.87
N ILE A 167 -0.77 5.92 0.09
CA ILE A 167 -0.58 6.35 1.49
C ILE A 167 0.69 5.78 2.11
N THR A 168 1.06 4.54 1.74
CA THR A 168 2.27 3.89 2.24
C THR A 168 3.52 4.62 1.75
N GLY A 169 3.64 4.83 0.44
CA GLY A 169 4.82 5.47 -0.15
C GLY A 169 4.94 6.95 0.23
N PHE A 170 3.86 7.68 0.10
CA PHE A 170 3.80 9.10 0.44
C PHE A 170 4.00 9.31 1.95
N GLY A 171 3.27 8.56 2.78
CA GLY A 171 3.35 8.66 4.24
C GLY A 171 4.72 8.27 4.80
N ALA A 172 5.42 7.29 4.21
CA ALA A 172 6.80 6.98 4.59
C ALA A 172 7.71 8.22 4.51
N VAL A 173 7.46 9.09 3.53
CA VAL A 173 8.23 10.33 3.31
C VAL A 173 7.79 11.43 4.27
N VAL A 174 6.48 11.71 4.37
CA VAL A 174 5.99 12.90 5.08
C VAL A 174 5.71 12.63 6.56
N ASN A 175 5.22 11.45 6.93
CA ASN A 175 4.87 11.11 8.30
C ASN A 175 6.05 10.44 9.04
N THR A 176 6.64 9.37 8.47
CA THR A 176 7.72 8.61 9.11
C THR A 176 9.05 9.37 9.06
N ALA A 177 9.55 9.68 7.85
CA ALA A 177 10.84 10.35 7.66
C ALA A 177 10.78 11.86 7.90
N ARG A 178 9.61 12.47 7.73
CA ARG A 178 9.41 13.93 7.83
C ARG A 178 10.39 14.70 6.96
N VAL A 179 10.49 14.30 5.70
CA VAL A 179 11.33 14.95 4.70
C VAL A 179 10.96 16.43 4.58
N LYS A 180 11.97 17.29 4.52
CA LYS A 180 11.84 18.74 4.42
C LYS A 180 12.45 19.25 3.12
N PRO A 181 12.08 20.46 2.69
CA PRO A 181 12.70 21.10 1.55
C PRO A 181 14.23 21.08 1.65
N GLY A 182 14.89 20.70 0.55
CA GLY A 182 16.35 20.62 0.46
C GLY A 182 16.99 19.32 0.93
N HIS A 183 16.25 18.40 1.58
CA HIS A 183 16.79 17.08 1.91
C HIS A 183 17.13 16.29 0.62
N HIS A 184 18.13 15.42 0.72
CA HIS A 184 18.49 14.44 -0.31
C HIS A 184 17.91 13.09 0.04
N VAL A 185 17.22 12.45 -0.89
CA VAL A 185 16.57 11.16 -0.66
C VAL A 185 16.92 10.14 -1.75
N ALA A 186 16.98 8.87 -1.39
CA ALA A 186 17.06 7.77 -2.32
C ALA A 186 15.87 6.81 -2.08
N VAL A 187 15.30 6.28 -3.16
CA VAL A 187 14.22 5.31 -3.12
C VAL A 187 14.68 4.04 -3.82
N VAL A 188 14.78 2.94 -3.07
CA VAL A 188 15.17 1.62 -3.58
C VAL A 188 13.91 0.82 -3.90
N GLY A 189 13.74 0.54 -5.19
CA GLY A 189 12.54 -0.04 -5.77
C GLY A 189 11.58 1.01 -6.32
N CYS A 190 11.35 0.99 -7.63
CA CYS A 190 10.47 1.93 -8.34
C CYS A 190 9.14 1.26 -8.75
N GLY A 191 8.60 0.40 -7.88
CA GLY A 191 7.24 -0.14 -7.98
C GLY A 191 6.20 0.85 -7.45
N GLY A 192 4.94 0.40 -7.28
CA GLY A 192 3.83 1.26 -6.86
C GLY A 192 4.09 2.07 -5.60
N VAL A 193 4.66 1.46 -4.55
CA VAL A 193 5.01 2.18 -3.30
C VAL A 193 6.19 3.14 -3.53
N GLY A 194 7.24 2.68 -4.21
CA GLY A 194 8.44 3.52 -4.45
C GLY A 194 8.15 4.74 -5.31
N LEU A 195 7.34 4.61 -6.35
CA LEU A 195 6.92 5.77 -7.16
C LEU A 195 6.15 6.79 -6.34
N ASN A 196 5.34 6.34 -5.37
CA ASN A 196 4.65 7.25 -4.47
C ASN A 196 5.55 7.84 -3.38
N SER A 197 6.63 7.14 -2.97
CA SER A 197 7.69 7.75 -2.16
C SER A 197 8.44 8.84 -2.95
N ILE A 198 8.69 8.62 -4.24
CA ILE A 198 9.30 9.63 -5.11
C ILE A 198 8.39 10.85 -5.26
N GLN A 199 7.09 10.66 -5.50
CA GLN A 199 6.11 11.76 -5.55
C GLN A 199 6.02 12.51 -4.21
N GLY A 200 5.97 11.75 -3.09
CA GLY A 200 5.97 12.33 -1.75
C GLY A 200 7.21 13.20 -1.50
N ALA A 201 8.40 12.73 -1.91
CA ALA A 201 9.65 13.48 -1.79
C ALA A 201 9.64 14.77 -2.65
N ALA A 202 9.13 14.69 -3.87
CA ALA A 202 9.00 15.85 -4.76
C ALA A 202 8.02 16.89 -4.18
N ILE A 203 6.86 16.45 -3.69
CA ILE A 203 5.85 17.31 -3.06
C ILE A 203 6.38 17.92 -1.76
N ALA A 204 7.17 17.18 -0.97
CA ALA A 204 7.82 17.69 0.24
C ALA A 204 8.99 18.67 -0.04
N GLY A 205 9.38 18.86 -1.31
CA GLY A 205 10.45 19.78 -1.72
C GLY A 205 11.86 19.22 -1.51
N ALA A 206 12.05 17.90 -1.57
CA ALA A 206 13.39 17.30 -1.54
C ALA A 206 14.28 17.87 -2.67
N GLY A 207 15.53 18.19 -2.36
CA GLY A 207 16.45 18.81 -3.32
C GLY A 207 17.03 17.81 -4.32
N THR A 208 17.32 16.58 -3.87
CA THR A 208 17.77 15.47 -4.72
C THR A 208 16.91 14.26 -4.43
N ILE A 209 16.39 13.63 -5.49
CA ILE A 209 15.59 12.41 -5.41
C ILE A 209 16.21 11.38 -6.33
N VAL A 210 16.89 10.38 -5.76
CA VAL A 210 17.55 9.30 -6.50
C VAL A 210 16.66 8.07 -6.52
N ALA A 211 16.21 7.67 -7.70
CA ALA A 211 15.49 6.42 -7.89
C ALA A 211 16.47 5.28 -8.19
N ILE A 212 16.37 4.16 -7.49
CA ILE A 212 17.24 3.00 -7.63
C ILE A 212 16.38 1.77 -7.96
N ASP A 213 16.58 1.16 -9.13
CA ASP A 213 15.87 -0.05 -9.55
C ASP A 213 16.72 -0.83 -10.56
N LEU A 214 16.52 -2.14 -10.66
CA LEU A 214 17.17 -3.02 -11.63
C LEU A 214 16.57 -2.88 -13.04
N SER A 215 15.34 -2.38 -13.15
CA SER A 215 14.60 -2.20 -14.40
C SER A 215 14.73 -0.78 -14.94
N ASP A 216 15.35 -0.64 -16.11
CA ASP A 216 15.48 0.69 -16.76
C ASP A 216 14.12 1.32 -17.10
N SER A 217 13.11 0.51 -17.43
CA SER A 217 11.77 1.01 -17.70
C SER A 217 11.10 1.62 -16.46
N LYS A 218 11.33 1.03 -15.26
CA LYS A 218 10.87 1.59 -13.99
C LYS A 218 11.64 2.87 -13.61
N LEU A 219 12.94 2.93 -13.93
CA LEU A 219 13.74 4.13 -13.74
C LEU A 219 13.26 5.28 -14.65
N GLU A 220 12.91 4.98 -15.89
CA GLU A 220 12.30 5.97 -16.78
C GLU A 220 10.95 6.44 -16.27
N ALA A 221 10.11 5.54 -15.76
CA ALA A 221 8.88 5.91 -15.07
C ALA A 221 9.19 6.83 -13.88
N ALA A 222 10.16 6.48 -13.02
CA ALA A 222 10.51 7.26 -11.84
C ALA A 222 10.85 8.73 -12.15
N ARG A 223 11.48 9.03 -13.28
CA ARG A 223 11.72 10.40 -13.74
C ARG A 223 10.43 11.18 -13.94
N ARG A 224 9.41 10.54 -14.54
CA ARG A 224 8.10 11.15 -14.76
C ARG A 224 7.37 11.44 -13.45
N PHE A 225 7.66 10.67 -12.39
CA PHE A 225 7.09 10.84 -11.06
C PHE A 225 7.89 11.76 -10.13
N GLY A 226 8.99 12.36 -10.62
CA GLY A 226 9.73 13.39 -9.88
C GLY A 226 11.13 13.01 -9.43
N ALA A 227 11.67 11.85 -9.81
CA ALA A 227 13.07 11.52 -9.55
C ALA A 227 13.98 12.48 -10.34
N THR A 228 14.94 13.10 -9.64
CA THR A 228 15.95 13.96 -10.26
C THR A 228 17.09 13.16 -10.87
N HIS A 229 17.40 12.00 -10.29
CA HIS A 229 18.45 11.09 -10.72
C HIS A 229 17.94 9.64 -10.68
N THR A 230 18.55 8.79 -11.50
CA THR A 230 18.22 7.37 -11.55
C THR A 230 19.50 6.54 -11.59
N VAL A 231 19.53 5.44 -10.86
CA VAL A 231 20.66 4.53 -10.80
C VAL A 231 20.18 3.09 -10.98
N ASN A 232 20.83 2.36 -11.91
CA ASN A 232 20.65 0.92 -12.03
C ASN A 232 21.86 0.21 -11.37
N PRO A 233 21.69 -0.39 -10.18
CA PRO A 233 22.80 -0.99 -9.44
C PRO A 233 23.39 -2.24 -10.10
N ALA A 234 22.75 -2.79 -11.14
CA ALA A 234 23.33 -3.85 -11.96
C ALA A 234 24.34 -3.31 -13.00
N LYS A 235 24.35 -2.00 -13.24
CA LYS A 235 25.18 -1.35 -14.29
C LYS A 235 26.27 -0.46 -13.73
N SER A 236 26.10 0.04 -12.50
CA SER A 236 27.01 1.01 -11.89
C SER A 236 27.07 0.88 -10.37
N ASP A 237 28.07 1.49 -9.74
CA ASP A 237 28.16 1.59 -8.29
C ASP A 237 27.21 2.68 -7.78
N ALA A 238 26.06 2.24 -7.25
CA ALA A 238 25.03 3.14 -6.75
C ALA A 238 25.53 4.06 -5.61
N ALA A 239 26.40 3.57 -4.73
CA ALA A 239 26.94 4.37 -3.63
C ALA A 239 27.85 5.50 -4.15
N ALA A 240 28.69 5.21 -5.15
CA ALA A 240 29.55 6.20 -5.78
C ALA A 240 28.72 7.27 -6.51
N GLU A 241 27.70 6.86 -7.28
CA GLU A 241 26.83 7.82 -7.99
C GLU A 241 26.04 8.71 -7.03
N ILE A 242 25.44 8.14 -5.96
CA ILE A 242 24.70 8.91 -4.94
C ILE A 242 25.62 9.96 -4.30
N LYS A 243 26.86 9.58 -3.96
CA LYS A 243 27.84 10.52 -3.42
C LYS A 243 28.17 11.63 -4.42
N ALA A 244 28.29 11.31 -5.71
CA ALA A 244 28.52 12.33 -6.75
C ALA A 244 27.34 13.33 -6.83
N PHE A 245 26.09 12.85 -6.72
CA PHE A 245 24.90 13.71 -6.75
C PHE A 245 24.71 14.56 -5.48
N THR A 246 25.39 14.21 -4.38
CA THR A 246 25.22 14.83 -3.05
C THR A 246 26.48 15.47 -2.51
N ALA A 247 27.39 15.95 -3.39
CA ALA A 247 28.66 16.56 -3.03
C ALA A 247 29.53 15.70 -2.06
N GLY A 248 29.54 14.39 -2.28
CA GLY A 248 30.33 13.41 -1.52
C GLY A 248 29.72 12.92 -0.22
N ARG A 249 28.55 13.43 0.19
CA ARG A 249 27.97 13.15 1.53
C ARG A 249 27.09 11.91 1.61
N GLY A 250 26.35 11.57 0.56
CA GLY A 250 25.23 10.63 0.60
C GLY A 250 23.89 11.32 0.87
N VAL A 251 22.80 10.55 0.97
CA VAL A 251 21.45 11.08 1.16
C VAL A 251 21.03 11.11 2.64
N ASP A 252 20.08 11.98 2.99
CA ASP A 252 19.55 12.10 4.34
C ASP A 252 18.61 10.92 4.67
N PHE A 253 17.87 10.41 3.65
CA PHE A 253 16.94 9.28 3.82
C PHE A 253 17.06 8.30 2.65
N VAL A 254 17.05 7.02 2.99
CA VAL A 254 16.86 5.92 2.02
C VAL A 254 15.57 5.20 2.32
N PHE A 255 14.65 5.16 1.36
CA PHE A 255 13.39 4.42 1.45
C PHE A 255 13.56 3.07 0.75
N VAL A 256 13.54 1.97 1.51
CA VAL A 256 13.58 0.61 0.95
C VAL A 256 12.15 0.13 0.77
N THR A 257 11.66 0.11 -0.46
CA THR A 257 10.26 -0.21 -0.81
C THR A 257 10.07 -1.58 -1.44
N VAL A 258 11.13 -2.39 -1.44
CA VAL A 258 11.13 -3.78 -1.94
C VAL A 258 11.48 -4.75 -0.81
N GLY A 259 10.99 -6.00 -0.91
CA GLY A 259 11.26 -7.06 0.08
C GLY A 259 12.56 -7.85 -0.18
N ALA A 260 13.51 -7.34 -0.95
CA ALA A 260 14.73 -8.04 -1.32
C ALA A 260 15.87 -7.77 -0.32
N LYS A 261 16.45 -8.82 0.29
CA LYS A 261 17.55 -8.70 1.27
C LYS A 261 18.69 -7.78 0.82
N PRO A 262 19.21 -7.86 -0.44
CA PRO A 262 20.30 -6.97 -0.86
C PRO A 262 19.94 -5.47 -0.83
N ALA A 263 18.66 -5.12 -0.96
CA ALA A 263 18.21 -3.73 -0.89
C ALA A 263 18.33 -3.18 0.54
N PHE A 264 18.04 -3.99 1.55
CA PHE A 264 18.21 -3.61 2.96
C PHE A 264 19.68 -3.54 3.35
N ASP A 265 20.49 -4.54 3.00
CA ASP A 265 21.90 -4.62 3.36
C ASP A 265 22.70 -3.43 2.77
N ARG A 266 22.38 -3.02 1.53
CA ARG A 266 23.08 -1.93 0.83
C ARG A 266 22.58 -0.53 1.19
N ALA A 267 21.42 -0.41 1.86
CA ALA A 267 20.82 0.89 2.14
C ALA A 267 21.72 1.82 2.96
N PHE A 268 22.55 1.26 3.85
CA PHE A 268 23.49 2.03 4.67
C PHE A 268 24.67 2.61 3.89
N ASP A 269 25.02 2.05 2.73
CA ASP A 269 26.08 2.59 1.86
C ASP A 269 25.71 3.95 1.25
N TYR A 270 24.41 4.28 1.26
CA TYR A 270 23.85 5.45 0.58
C TYR A 270 23.64 6.65 1.49
N ILE A 271 23.48 6.43 2.81
CA ILE A 271 23.12 7.49 3.76
C ILE A 271 24.34 8.26 4.31
N THR A 272 24.10 9.52 4.59
CA THR A 272 25.07 10.40 5.26
C THR A 272 25.10 10.20 6.78
N LYS A 273 25.96 10.91 7.49
CA LYS A 273 25.89 11.05 8.96
C LYS A 273 24.56 11.68 9.35
N ASN A 274 23.95 11.22 10.46
CA ASN A 274 22.58 11.52 10.88
C ASN A 274 21.48 11.02 9.92
N GLY A 275 21.83 10.32 8.84
CA GLY A 275 20.87 9.81 7.88
C GLY A 275 20.02 8.67 8.42
N SER A 276 18.94 8.34 7.74
CA SER A 276 18.02 7.28 8.16
C SER A 276 17.70 6.33 7.01
N VAL A 277 17.68 5.03 7.31
CA VAL A 277 17.09 3.99 6.46
C VAL A 277 15.64 3.81 6.89
N VAL A 278 14.71 4.01 5.98
CA VAL A 278 13.27 3.82 6.19
C VAL A 278 12.84 2.51 5.54
N VAL A 279 12.47 1.55 6.37
CA VAL A 279 12.03 0.21 5.96
C VAL A 279 10.52 0.24 5.68
N VAL A 280 10.14 0.13 4.42
CA VAL A 280 8.76 0.18 3.94
C VAL A 280 8.36 -1.16 3.30
N GLY A 281 9.22 -1.72 2.46
CA GLY A 281 9.02 -3.03 1.85
C GLY A 281 9.15 -4.16 2.87
N MET A 282 8.34 -5.19 2.70
CA MET A 282 8.32 -6.35 3.60
C MET A 282 8.93 -7.56 2.89
N PRO A 283 10.02 -8.15 3.41
CA PRO A 283 10.55 -9.41 2.92
C PRO A 283 9.67 -10.60 3.39
N PRO A 284 9.86 -11.79 2.81
CA PRO A 284 9.29 -13.02 3.37
C PRO A 284 9.70 -13.22 4.83
N THR A 285 8.86 -13.92 5.60
CA THR A 285 9.13 -14.23 7.02
C THR A 285 10.48 -14.95 7.18
N GLY A 286 11.30 -14.49 8.14
CA GLY A 286 12.60 -15.09 8.46
C GLY A 286 13.79 -14.52 7.67
N VAL A 287 13.57 -13.64 6.71
CA VAL A 287 14.67 -12.93 6.02
C VAL A 287 15.24 -11.87 6.95
N LEU A 288 16.56 -11.96 7.21
CA LEU A 288 17.30 -11.03 8.06
C LEU A 288 18.17 -10.12 7.20
N ALA A 289 18.25 -8.84 7.56
CA ALA A 289 19.16 -7.86 7.00
C ALA A 289 20.36 -7.62 7.94
N GLU A 290 21.48 -7.21 7.38
CA GLU A 290 22.73 -6.98 8.11
C GLU A 290 23.09 -5.49 8.13
N TYR A 291 23.62 -5.01 9.26
CA TYR A 291 24.17 -3.66 9.39
C TYR A 291 25.31 -3.64 10.41
N ASP A 292 26.19 -2.65 10.29
CA ASP A 292 27.25 -2.43 11.27
C ASP A 292 26.77 -1.51 12.39
N PRO A 293 26.56 -2.07 13.62
CA PRO A 293 26.08 -1.28 14.76
C PRO A 293 27.10 -0.24 15.22
N GLY A 294 28.40 -0.48 15.02
CA GLY A 294 29.46 0.48 15.35
C GLY A 294 29.37 1.74 14.48
N THR A 295 29.25 1.58 13.18
CA THR A 295 29.04 2.69 12.26
C THR A 295 27.70 3.40 12.48
N LEU A 296 26.62 2.63 12.74
CA LEU A 296 25.31 3.20 13.06
C LEU A 296 25.42 4.18 14.25
N ALA A 297 26.05 3.74 15.33
CA ALA A 297 26.22 4.54 16.54
C ALA A 297 27.17 5.73 16.31
N ALA A 298 28.35 5.49 15.70
CA ALA A 298 29.38 6.53 15.49
C ALA A 298 28.91 7.66 14.59
N TRP A 299 28.03 7.37 13.61
CA TRP A 299 27.50 8.35 12.66
C TRP A 299 26.09 8.84 12.99
N ASN A 300 25.56 8.44 14.14
CA ASN A 300 24.21 8.78 14.59
C ASN A 300 23.14 8.47 13.52
N GLN A 301 23.30 7.33 12.84
CA GLN A 301 22.36 6.87 11.83
C GLN A 301 21.15 6.21 12.48
N LYS A 302 20.05 6.03 11.75
CA LYS A 302 18.78 5.49 12.25
C LYS A 302 18.21 4.46 11.31
N ILE A 303 17.43 3.53 11.88
CA ILE A 303 16.56 2.60 11.16
C ILE A 303 15.13 2.91 11.62
N LEU A 304 14.24 3.20 10.67
CA LEU A 304 12.84 3.54 10.92
C LEU A 304 11.96 2.52 10.21
N GLY A 305 11.02 1.89 10.92
CA GLY A 305 9.96 1.12 10.31
C GLY A 305 8.82 2.04 9.87
N SER A 306 8.20 1.77 8.73
CA SER A 306 7.07 2.55 8.21
C SER A 306 5.94 1.61 7.79
N LYS A 307 5.01 1.33 8.71
CA LYS A 307 3.81 0.54 8.42
C LYS A 307 2.74 1.44 7.83
N MET A 308 2.31 1.15 6.59
CA MET A 308 1.24 1.91 5.90
C MET A 308 1.49 3.44 5.90
N GLY A 309 2.77 3.86 5.88
CA GLY A 309 3.15 5.26 5.94
C GLY A 309 2.76 5.97 7.23
N GLU A 310 2.53 5.25 8.34
CA GLU A 310 2.02 5.80 9.61
C GLU A 310 0.75 6.66 9.41
N ALA A 311 -0.08 6.28 8.43
CA ALA A 311 -1.17 7.10 7.96
C ALA A 311 -2.32 7.22 8.97
N THR A 312 -2.87 8.43 9.07
CA THR A 312 -4.20 8.71 9.61
C THR A 312 -5.14 8.93 8.43
N ILE A 313 -5.85 7.87 8.00
CA ILE A 313 -6.58 7.88 6.72
C ILE A 313 -7.57 9.03 6.59
N ALA A 314 -8.24 9.40 7.68
CA ALA A 314 -9.24 10.49 7.70
C ALA A 314 -8.65 11.87 7.36
N THR A 315 -7.34 12.07 7.52
CA THR A 315 -6.64 13.32 7.18
C THR A 315 -5.80 13.17 5.92
N ASP A 316 -5.11 12.04 5.76
CA ASP A 316 -4.09 11.87 4.74
C ASP A 316 -4.73 11.61 3.36
N ILE A 317 -5.79 10.79 3.29
CA ILE A 317 -6.47 10.53 2.01
C ILE A 317 -7.11 11.78 1.42
N PRO A 318 -7.84 12.63 2.18
CA PRO A 318 -8.32 13.90 1.65
C PRO A 318 -7.21 14.82 1.14
N GLN A 319 -6.07 14.90 1.84
CA GLN A 319 -4.92 15.68 1.37
C GLN A 319 -4.35 15.14 0.05
N LEU A 320 -4.26 13.82 -0.08
CA LEU A 320 -3.83 13.17 -1.33
C LEU A 320 -4.80 13.43 -2.48
N VAL A 321 -6.11 13.43 -2.22
CA VAL A 321 -7.13 13.83 -3.20
C VAL A 321 -6.91 15.28 -3.67
N GLU A 322 -6.63 16.19 -2.74
CA GLU A 322 -6.31 17.59 -3.10
C GLU A 322 -4.99 17.71 -3.90
N HIS A 323 -3.97 16.90 -3.58
CA HIS A 323 -2.76 16.85 -4.39
C HIS A 323 -3.02 16.31 -5.79
N TYR A 324 -3.88 15.29 -5.93
CA TYR A 324 -4.28 14.75 -7.23
C TYR A 324 -5.05 15.79 -8.05
N ARG A 325 -6.07 16.42 -7.48
CA ARG A 325 -6.86 17.47 -8.14
C ARG A 325 -6.01 18.67 -8.58
N ALA A 326 -4.99 19.00 -7.80
CA ALA A 326 -4.04 20.07 -8.13
C ALA A 326 -2.95 19.64 -9.14
N GLY A 327 -3.00 18.41 -9.68
CA GLY A 327 -2.02 17.86 -10.62
C GLY A 327 -0.62 17.63 -10.02
N ARG A 328 -0.47 17.68 -8.70
CA ARG A 328 0.80 17.42 -8.00
C ARG A 328 1.06 15.94 -7.74
N LEU A 329 -0.01 15.17 -7.50
CA LEU A 329 0.04 13.72 -7.34
C LEU A 329 -0.53 13.08 -8.61
N LYS A 330 0.25 12.22 -9.25
CA LYS A 330 -0.10 11.53 -10.49
C LYS A 330 -0.64 10.15 -10.13
N LEU A 331 -1.93 9.90 -10.34
CA LEU A 331 -2.57 8.61 -10.12
C LEU A 331 -2.89 7.91 -11.43
N ASP A 332 -3.34 8.67 -12.44
CA ASP A 332 -3.69 8.13 -13.77
C ASP A 332 -2.50 7.41 -14.40
N GLU A 333 -1.31 8.02 -14.36
CA GLU A 333 -0.09 7.49 -14.95
C GLU A 333 0.48 6.27 -14.20
N LEU A 334 0.01 6.02 -12.96
CA LEU A 334 0.34 4.80 -12.23
C LEU A 334 -0.39 3.59 -12.79
N ILE A 335 -1.62 3.75 -13.31
CA ILE A 335 -2.44 2.65 -13.77
C ILE A 335 -1.97 2.20 -15.15
N THR A 336 -1.36 1.02 -15.22
CA THR A 336 -0.88 0.42 -16.45
C THR A 336 -1.87 -0.57 -17.06
N GLY A 337 -2.82 -1.09 -16.27
CA GLY A 337 -3.84 -2.01 -16.75
C GLY A 337 -5.11 -1.95 -15.90
N ARG A 338 -6.26 -2.07 -16.60
CA ARG A 338 -7.58 -2.25 -15.98
C ARG A 338 -8.14 -3.58 -16.48
N TYR A 339 -8.58 -4.43 -15.57
CA TYR A 339 -9.03 -5.78 -15.83
C TYR A 339 -10.38 -6.04 -15.16
N PRO A 340 -11.31 -6.76 -15.78
CA PRO A 340 -12.49 -7.27 -15.07
C PRO A 340 -12.07 -8.35 -14.05
N LEU A 341 -12.90 -8.59 -13.03
CA LEU A 341 -12.62 -9.59 -11.99
C LEU A 341 -12.26 -10.98 -12.57
N GLY A 342 -12.91 -11.38 -13.66
CA GLY A 342 -12.64 -12.67 -14.31
C GLY A 342 -11.22 -12.81 -14.88
N GLU A 343 -10.51 -11.71 -15.08
CA GLU A 343 -9.13 -11.67 -15.61
C GLU A 343 -8.07 -11.39 -14.52
N ILE A 344 -8.43 -11.53 -13.23
CA ILE A 344 -7.54 -11.19 -12.11
C ILE A 344 -6.20 -11.94 -12.18
N ASN A 345 -6.19 -13.20 -12.62
CA ASN A 345 -4.95 -13.97 -12.74
C ASN A 345 -4.03 -13.43 -13.84
N GLN A 346 -4.57 -12.88 -14.93
CA GLN A 346 -3.78 -12.19 -15.96
C GLN A 346 -3.20 -10.87 -15.41
N ALA A 347 -4.00 -10.14 -14.62
CA ALA A 347 -3.57 -8.91 -13.97
C ALA A 347 -2.45 -9.17 -12.96
N ILE A 348 -2.52 -10.27 -12.18
CA ILE A 348 -1.47 -10.71 -11.24
C ILE A 348 -0.21 -11.11 -12.01
N ALA A 349 -0.32 -11.90 -13.08
CA ALA A 349 0.82 -12.30 -13.90
C ALA A 349 1.57 -11.08 -14.47
N ALA A 350 0.86 -10.06 -14.96
CA ALA A 350 1.48 -8.84 -15.47
C ALA A 350 2.24 -8.04 -14.38
N VAL A 351 1.81 -8.13 -13.10
CA VAL A 351 2.55 -7.55 -11.98
C VAL A 351 3.84 -8.35 -11.72
N ASN A 352 3.77 -9.69 -11.69
CA ASN A 352 4.91 -10.57 -11.45
C ASN A 352 5.97 -10.47 -12.56
N ASP A 353 5.55 -10.28 -13.81
CA ASP A 353 6.44 -10.02 -14.95
C ASP A 353 7.17 -8.66 -14.86
N GLY A 354 6.85 -7.83 -13.88
CA GLY A 354 7.46 -6.50 -13.68
C GLY A 354 7.07 -5.45 -14.72
N LYS A 355 6.12 -5.75 -15.59
CA LYS A 355 5.66 -4.84 -16.67
C LYS A 355 4.68 -3.77 -16.17
N ALA A 356 3.97 -4.07 -15.07
CA ALA A 356 2.97 -3.17 -14.50
C ALA A 356 3.58 -2.24 -13.45
N LEU A 357 3.18 -0.97 -13.45
CA LEU A 357 3.33 -0.09 -12.29
C LEU A 357 2.21 -0.38 -11.29
N ARG A 358 0.94 -0.26 -11.72
CA ARG A 358 -0.25 -0.66 -10.97
C ARG A 358 -1.30 -1.23 -11.91
N ASN A 359 -1.86 -2.38 -11.54
CA ASN A 359 -3.03 -2.96 -12.18
C ASN A 359 -4.24 -2.85 -11.27
N VAL A 360 -5.41 -2.57 -11.85
CA VAL A 360 -6.66 -2.35 -11.12
C VAL A 360 -7.73 -3.28 -11.66
N ILE A 361 -8.41 -3.99 -10.76
CA ILE A 361 -9.63 -4.74 -11.07
C ILE A 361 -10.80 -3.76 -11.04
N VAL A 362 -11.61 -3.76 -12.10
CA VAL A 362 -12.82 -2.94 -12.22
C VAL A 362 -14.06 -3.82 -12.25
N PHE A 363 -15.16 -3.34 -11.63
CA PHE A 363 -16.41 -4.08 -11.43
C PHE A 363 -17.59 -3.43 -12.16
#